data_8363a71dcda650ef94d91c487f7b231b
#
_entry.id   8363a71dcda650ef94d91c487f7b231b
#
_cell.length_a   1.000
_cell.length_b   1.000
_cell.length_c   1.000
_cell.angle_alpha   90.00
_cell.angle_beta   90.00
_cell.angle_gamma   90.00
#
_symmetry.space_group_name_H-M   'P 1'
#
loop_
_entity.id
_entity.type
_entity.pdbx_description
1 polymer ?
#
loop_
_entity_poly.entity_id
_entity_poly.type
_entity_poly.pdbx_seq_one_letter_code
_entity_poly.pdbx_strand_id
1 'polypeptide(L)'
;PPPPPPPFFLHPYDAKLDFCLSRGLGDVYKRQNEDINEEWISDKARFSCDGLKRQRLDKPFVRKDGKLVPASWDEALSVVADKMKQISPEAIAVLVGDQCEAESMFALKCLAEKLGIENIDCRQDGAKINTDSRASYLFNSTIAGIEDADAVLLIGTNPRWEAPVLNARIRKRWLETRLPIALIGEEYDLTYNVDYLGNSALLLEQILQGEHSFSKILAGAKRPMLIVGMNALARADGDVVLGLCRRIAEQFDLIKEDKDDNESWNGFNVLHTAASRVAGLDMKFVPKDRARYLEDILDDANNGIIEMVYLMAADEIDMSKLGKAFVVYQGHHGDAGAHRADVILPGAAYTEKDGLYVNTEGRPQFAVRAVFPPGDAREDWRIVRALSDVVGSALEFDTSEELHERLSKAYKTFETIEVVQNSVLPDFGREGEIEQAPFDRGIKDFYMTDPISRAS
;
A
#
# COMPACT_ATOMS: atom_id res chain seq x y z
N PRO A 1 18.44 -47.44 -11.53
CA PRO A 1 17.77 -46.54 -10.62
C PRO A 1 18.72 -45.39 -10.30
N PRO A 2 18.26 -44.15 -10.25
CA PRO A 2 19.11 -43.03 -9.83
C PRO A 2 19.57 -43.25 -8.38
N PRO A 3 20.75 -42.78 -7.97
CA PRO A 3 21.22 -42.92 -6.62
C PRO A 3 20.21 -42.21 -5.65
N PRO A 4 20.06 -42.74 -4.43
CA PRO A 4 19.19 -42.13 -3.46
C PRO A 4 19.67 -40.67 -3.17
N PRO A 5 18.77 -39.74 -2.95
CA PRO A 5 19.16 -38.37 -2.59
C PRO A 5 20.00 -38.42 -1.30
N PRO A 6 20.99 -37.53 -1.17
CA PRO A 6 21.82 -37.48 0.03
C PRO A 6 20.96 -37.21 1.27
N PRO A 7 21.33 -37.74 2.45
CA PRO A 7 20.59 -37.49 3.69
C PRO A 7 20.61 -36.00 4.04
N PHE A 8 19.44 -35.41 4.23
CA PHE A 8 19.30 -34.03 4.64
C PHE A 8 19.61 -33.88 6.13
N PHE A 9 20.68 -33.19 6.46
CA PHE A 9 20.94 -32.75 7.82
C PHE A 9 20.18 -31.43 8.06
N LEU A 10 19.10 -31.52 8.84
CA LEU A 10 18.31 -30.35 9.23
C LEU A 10 19.01 -29.57 10.35
N HIS A 11 20.07 -28.84 10.02
CA HIS A 11 20.57 -27.80 10.89
C HIS A 11 20.05 -26.44 10.34
N PRO A 12 19.53 -25.52 11.19
CA PRO A 12 18.96 -24.25 10.69
C PRO A 12 19.93 -23.44 9.82
N TYR A 13 21.24 -23.62 10.01
CA TYR A 13 22.29 -22.98 9.20
C TYR A 13 22.58 -23.75 7.90
N ASP A 14 22.53 -25.07 7.91
CA ASP A 14 22.84 -25.91 6.76
C ASP A 14 21.69 -25.94 5.76
N ALA A 15 20.44 -25.80 6.23
CA ALA A 15 19.28 -25.60 5.39
C ALA A 15 19.38 -24.39 4.44
N LYS A 16 20.25 -23.44 4.73
CA LYS A 16 20.55 -22.31 3.82
C LYS A 16 21.43 -22.68 2.63
N LEU A 17 22.26 -23.69 2.76
CA LEU A 17 23.22 -24.13 1.73
C LEU A 17 22.66 -25.26 0.88
N ASP A 18 21.97 -26.23 1.46
CA ASP A 18 21.40 -27.39 0.78
C ASP A 18 20.16 -27.08 -0.04
N PHE A 19 19.66 -25.89 0.03
CA PHE A 19 18.30 -25.54 -0.35
C PHE A 19 18.13 -25.11 -1.80
N CYS A 20 19.17 -25.13 -2.62
CA CYS A 20 19.02 -24.92 -4.06
C CYS A 20 18.21 -26.01 -4.77
N LEU A 21 17.92 -27.13 -4.14
CA LEU A 21 17.42 -28.35 -4.79
C LEU A 21 15.99 -28.78 -4.41
N SER A 22 15.38 -28.24 -3.38
CA SER A 22 14.02 -28.61 -3.01
C SER A 22 13.13 -27.37 -2.71
N ARG A 23 11.99 -27.33 -3.39
CA ARG A 23 11.09 -26.17 -3.39
C ARG A 23 10.29 -25.97 -2.09
N GLY A 24 10.30 -26.87 -1.16
CA GLY A 24 9.44 -26.86 0.02
C GLY A 24 10.08 -26.25 1.27
N LEU A 25 11.17 -26.83 1.76
CA LEU A 25 11.73 -26.49 3.08
C LEU A 25 12.41 -25.12 3.15
N GLY A 26 13.02 -24.60 2.07
CA GLY A 26 13.67 -23.27 2.08
C GLY A 26 12.68 -22.12 2.14
N ASP A 27 11.50 -22.28 1.59
CA ASP A 27 10.45 -21.28 1.70
C ASP A 27 9.90 -21.23 3.13
N VAL A 28 9.80 -22.37 3.80
CA VAL A 28 9.33 -22.49 5.18
C VAL A 28 10.28 -21.78 6.15
N TYR A 29 11.60 -22.04 6.08
CA TYR A 29 12.53 -21.50 7.07
C TYR A 29 13.07 -20.08 6.77
N LYS A 30 13.04 -19.63 5.51
CA LYS A 30 13.62 -18.34 5.12
C LYS A 30 12.63 -17.18 5.06
N ARG A 31 11.33 -17.49 4.98
CA ARG A 31 10.26 -16.51 4.77
C ARG A 31 9.17 -16.60 5.81
N GLN A 32 9.43 -17.30 6.90
CA GLN A 32 8.50 -17.49 7.99
C GLN A 32 8.56 -16.31 8.96
N ASN A 33 7.38 -15.78 9.29
CA ASN A 33 7.18 -14.87 10.41
C ASN A 33 5.83 -15.21 11.05
N GLU A 34 5.87 -15.78 12.27
CA GLU A 34 4.68 -16.28 12.96
C GLU A 34 3.60 -15.20 13.15
N ASP A 35 4.00 -13.95 13.36
CA ASP A 35 3.06 -12.86 13.56
C ASP A 35 2.39 -12.41 12.27
N ILE A 36 3.04 -12.61 11.10
CA ILE A 36 2.60 -12.05 9.81
C ILE A 36 2.09 -13.13 8.88
N ASN A 37 2.99 -13.98 8.37
CA ASN A 37 2.67 -14.92 7.29
C ASN A 37 2.78 -16.40 7.68
N GLU A 38 3.10 -16.69 8.94
CA GLU A 38 3.43 -18.08 9.35
C GLU A 38 4.45 -18.68 8.37
N GLU A 39 4.20 -19.88 7.84
CA GLU A 39 5.02 -20.52 6.80
C GLU A 39 4.53 -20.28 5.35
N TRP A 40 3.54 -19.42 5.15
CA TRP A 40 2.88 -19.25 3.85
C TRP A 40 3.43 -18.10 3.02
N ILE A 41 3.37 -18.25 1.72
CA ILE A 41 3.61 -17.22 0.72
C ILE A 41 2.53 -17.31 -0.37
N SER A 42 2.04 -16.19 -0.84
CA SER A 42 1.01 -16.17 -1.89
C SER A 42 1.56 -16.68 -3.23
N ASP A 43 0.69 -17.25 -4.06
CA ASP A 43 1.06 -17.67 -5.40
C ASP A 43 1.54 -16.51 -6.26
N LYS A 44 0.95 -15.32 -6.11
CA LYS A 44 1.43 -14.11 -6.79
C LYS A 44 2.89 -13.82 -6.43
N ALA A 45 3.23 -13.75 -5.15
CA ALA A 45 4.60 -13.50 -4.71
C ALA A 45 5.58 -14.61 -5.14
N ARG A 46 5.10 -15.86 -5.24
CA ARG A 46 5.90 -17.01 -5.66
C ARG A 46 6.21 -17.01 -7.15
N PHE A 47 5.25 -16.67 -7.98
CA PHE A 47 5.33 -16.90 -9.42
C PHE A 47 5.60 -15.64 -10.25
N SER A 48 5.40 -14.44 -9.72
CA SER A 48 5.66 -13.18 -10.44
C SER A 48 7.13 -12.78 -10.50
N CYS A 49 8.05 -13.58 -9.97
CA CYS A 49 9.47 -13.23 -9.88
C CYS A 49 10.18 -13.10 -11.25
N ASP A 50 9.67 -13.69 -12.29
CA ASP A 50 10.22 -13.56 -13.65
C ASP A 50 9.89 -12.18 -14.26
N GLY A 51 8.81 -11.54 -13.84
CA GLY A 51 8.48 -10.15 -14.17
C GLY A 51 9.58 -9.17 -13.80
N LEU A 52 10.34 -9.44 -12.72
CA LEU A 52 11.52 -8.64 -12.34
C LEU A 52 12.62 -8.57 -13.42
N LYS A 53 12.57 -9.42 -14.42
CA LYS A 53 13.55 -9.44 -15.53
C LYS A 53 12.98 -8.95 -16.85
N ARG A 54 11.67 -8.69 -16.93
CA ARG A 54 10.97 -8.34 -18.16
C ARG A 54 10.54 -6.87 -18.13
N GLN A 55 10.44 -6.26 -19.30
CA GLN A 55 9.95 -4.87 -19.48
C GLN A 55 10.67 -3.85 -18.57
N ARG A 56 11.94 -4.07 -18.27
CA ARG A 56 12.71 -3.23 -17.36
C ARG A 56 13.15 -1.93 -18.04
N LEU A 57 13.03 -0.84 -17.29
CA LEU A 57 13.61 0.44 -17.65
C LEU A 57 15.08 0.46 -17.19
N ASP A 58 16.00 0.57 -18.14
CA ASP A 58 17.44 0.44 -17.91
C ASP A 58 18.23 1.73 -18.17
N LYS A 59 17.58 2.76 -18.73
CA LYS A 59 18.18 4.08 -19.03
C LYS A 59 17.10 5.17 -19.06
N PRO A 60 17.49 6.44 -18.91
CA PRO A 60 16.54 7.55 -19.06
C PRO A 60 16.04 7.70 -20.49
N PHE A 61 14.82 8.21 -20.63
CA PHE A 61 14.20 8.58 -21.91
C PHE A 61 13.56 9.97 -21.83
N VAL A 62 13.60 10.68 -22.92
CA VAL A 62 12.91 11.99 -23.11
C VAL A 62 12.05 11.90 -24.37
N ARG A 63 10.82 12.42 -24.30
CA ARG A 63 9.91 12.46 -25.45
C ARG A 63 10.30 13.60 -26.39
N LYS A 64 10.68 13.25 -27.63
CA LYS A 64 10.98 14.18 -28.72
C LYS A 64 10.10 13.85 -29.92
N ASP A 65 9.41 14.80 -30.44
CA ASP A 65 8.50 14.64 -31.61
C ASP A 65 7.50 13.47 -31.42
N GLY A 66 6.94 13.35 -30.21
CA GLY A 66 5.98 12.31 -29.83
C GLY A 66 6.57 10.93 -29.53
N LYS A 67 7.89 10.74 -29.66
CA LYS A 67 8.57 9.45 -29.42
C LYS A 67 9.52 9.53 -28.23
N LEU A 68 9.53 8.49 -27.38
CA LEU A 68 10.53 8.33 -26.34
C LEU A 68 11.88 7.97 -26.96
N VAL A 69 12.91 8.78 -26.69
CA VAL A 69 14.28 8.62 -27.19
C VAL A 69 15.20 8.43 -25.99
N PRO A 70 16.15 7.49 -26.02
CA PRO A 70 17.17 7.37 -24.97
C PRO A 70 17.90 8.70 -24.73
N ALA A 71 18.12 9.04 -23.47
CA ALA A 71 18.79 10.26 -23.04
C ALA A 71 19.85 9.94 -21.97
N SER A 72 20.75 10.89 -21.74
CA SER A 72 21.63 10.82 -20.56
C SER A 72 20.87 11.23 -19.29
N TRP A 73 21.42 10.90 -18.13
CA TRP A 73 20.89 11.39 -16.85
C TRP A 73 20.88 12.92 -16.78
N ASP A 74 21.95 13.56 -17.22
CA ASP A 74 22.05 15.04 -17.22
C ASP A 74 20.98 15.68 -18.09
N GLU A 75 20.73 15.12 -19.29
CA GLU A 75 19.70 15.60 -20.19
C GLU A 75 18.29 15.42 -19.56
N ALA A 76 17.99 14.23 -19.07
CA ALA A 76 16.68 13.93 -18.50
C ALA A 76 16.38 14.79 -17.26
N LEU A 77 17.33 14.88 -16.32
CA LEU A 77 17.17 15.70 -15.11
C LEU A 77 17.05 17.19 -15.44
N SER A 78 17.82 17.69 -16.43
CA SER A 78 17.73 19.09 -16.87
C SER A 78 16.34 19.40 -17.44
N VAL A 79 15.78 18.52 -18.30
CA VAL A 79 14.43 18.71 -18.87
C VAL A 79 13.37 18.75 -17.75
N VAL A 80 13.45 17.86 -16.76
CA VAL A 80 12.53 17.86 -15.62
C VAL A 80 12.68 19.15 -14.81
N ALA A 81 13.92 19.51 -14.46
CA ALA A 81 14.21 20.69 -13.64
C ALA A 81 13.78 22.00 -14.32
N ASP A 82 14.03 22.14 -15.63
CA ASP A 82 13.61 23.31 -16.39
C ASP A 82 12.08 23.43 -16.44
N LYS A 83 11.39 22.30 -16.55
CA LYS A 83 9.93 22.26 -16.52
C LYS A 83 9.39 22.63 -15.15
N MET A 84 9.95 22.10 -14.07
CA MET A 84 9.59 22.45 -12.68
C MET A 84 9.78 23.94 -12.38
N LYS A 85 10.84 24.57 -12.94
CA LYS A 85 11.10 26.00 -12.75
C LYS A 85 10.15 26.91 -13.53
N GLN A 86 9.53 26.42 -14.60
CA GLN A 86 8.62 27.19 -15.45
C GLN A 86 7.17 27.15 -14.97
N ILE A 87 6.79 26.14 -14.18
CA ILE A 87 5.41 25.90 -13.72
C ILE A 87 5.31 26.35 -12.27
N SER A 88 4.19 26.97 -11.90
CA SER A 88 3.96 27.31 -10.51
C SER A 88 3.77 26.07 -9.65
N PRO A 89 4.22 26.05 -8.37
CA PRO A 89 4.13 24.87 -7.51
C PRO A 89 2.70 24.34 -7.35
N GLU A 90 1.69 25.20 -7.39
CA GLU A 90 0.27 24.84 -7.28
C GLU A 90 -0.23 24.05 -8.49
N ALA A 91 0.43 24.21 -9.66
CA ALA A 91 0.12 23.48 -10.89
C ALA A 91 0.97 22.23 -11.09
N ILE A 92 1.72 21.79 -10.05
CA ILE A 92 2.50 20.56 -10.04
C ILE A 92 1.86 19.57 -9.06
N ALA A 93 1.71 18.32 -9.49
CA ALA A 93 1.30 17.21 -8.63
C ALA A 93 2.39 16.14 -8.55
N VAL A 94 2.49 15.47 -7.40
CA VAL A 94 3.44 14.40 -7.13
C VAL A 94 2.69 13.20 -6.56
N LEU A 95 2.72 12.08 -7.28
CA LEU A 95 2.00 10.87 -6.91
C LEU A 95 2.98 9.70 -6.74
N VAL A 96 2.79 8.93 -5.67
CA VAL A 96 3.61 7.73 -5.41
C VAL A 96 2.77 6.46 -5.52
N GLY A 97 3.36 5.43 -6.09
CA GLY A 97 2.74 4.13 -6.34
C GLY A 97 2.86 3.15 -5.18
N ASP A 98 2.27 1.98 -5.35
CA ASP A 98 2.03 1.00 -4.29
C ASP A 98 3.28 0.25 -3.80
N GLN A 99 4.40 0.33 -4.52
CA GLN A 99 5.63 -0.41 -4.23
C GLN A 99 6.81 0.48 -3.80
N CYS A 100 6.56 1.76 -3.51
CA CYS A 100 7.60 2.68 -3.06
C CYS A 100 7.99 2.40 -1.60
N GLU A 101 9.28 2.40 -1.31
CA GLU A 101 9.80 2.38 0.06
C GLU A 101 9.72 3.75 0.73
N ALA A 102 9.76 3.77 2.06
CA ALA A 102 9.59 4.98 2.87
C ALA A 102 10.65 6.04 2.58
N GLU A 103 11.90 5.64 2.39
CA GLU A 103 13.04 6.54 2.14
C GLU A 103 12.85 7.36 0.86
N SER A 104 12.44 6.72 -0.24
CA SER A 104 12.21 7.44 -1.50
C SER A 104 10.99 8.35 -1.45
N MET A 105 9.92 7.91 -0.79
CA MET A 105 8.76 8.76 -0.54
C MET A 105 9.14 9.97 0.32
N PHE A 106 9.95 9.78 1.36
CA PHE A 106 10.41 10.87 2.22
C PHE A 106 11.31 11.86 1.46
N ALA A 107 12.24 11.35 0.65
CA ALA A 107 13.09 12.20 -0.19
C ALA A 107 12.25 13.07 -1.15
N LEU A 108 11.27 12.46 -1.81
CA LEU A 108 10.37 13.16 -2.74
C LEU A 108 9.48 14.17 -2.02
N LYS A 109 8.97 13.83 -0.82
CA LYS A 109 8.23 14.75 0.04
C LYS A 109 9.06 15.97 0.44
N CYS A 110 10.31 15.75 0.88
CA CYS A 110 11.21 16.83 1.22
C CYS A 110 11.49 17.78 0.04
N LEU A 111 11.62 17.22 -1.17
CA LEU A 111 11.77 18.02 -2.40
C LEU A 111 10.50 18.82 -2.70
N ALA A 112 9.32 18.19 -2.63
CA ALA A 112 8.04 18.84 -2.84
C ALA A 112 7.83 20.00 -1.86
N GLU A 113 8.11 19.78 -0.56
CA GLU A 113 8.03 20.83 0.47
C GLU A 113 8.99 22.00 0.20
N LYS A 114 10.25 21.73 -0.19
CA LYS A 114 11.21 22.79 -0.56
C LYS A 114 10.78 23.60 -1.78
N LEU A 115 10.06 22.98 -2.71
CA LEU A 115 9.53 23.63 -3.90
C LEU A 115 8.15 24.27 -3.68
N GLY A 116 7.50 24.05 -2.54
CA GLY A 116 6.15 24.55 -2.25
C GLY A 116 5.04 23.80 -2.96
N ILE A 117 5.28 22.54 -3.38
CA ILE A 117 4.28 21.68 -4.03
C ILE A 117 3.40 21.06 -2.96
N GLU A 118 2.10 21.33 -2.98
CA GLU A 118 1.13 20.85 -1.99
C GLU A 118 0.22 19.72 -2.51
N ASN A 119 0.19 19.48 -3.83
CA ASN A 119 -0.58 18.40 -4.47
C ASN A 119 0.25 17.11 -4.48
N ILE A 120 0.41 16.49 -3.32
CA ILE A 120 1.13 15.21 -3.17
C ILE A 120 0.15 14.14 -2.70
N ASP A 121 0.19 12.91 -3.24
CA ASP A 121 -0.68 11.83 -2.78
C ASP A 121 -0.04 10.44 -2.91
N CYS A 122 -0.26 9.59 -1.89
CA CYS A 122 0.10 8.17 -1.89
C CYS A 122 -1.11 7.25 -2.10
N ARG A 123 -2.31 7.80 -2.28
CA ARG A 123 -3.57 7.04 -2.37
C ARG A 123 -4.00 6.90 -3.83
N GLN A 124 -3.17 6.20 -4.65
CA GLN A 124 -3.44 6.07 -6.08
C GLN A 124 -4.73 5.30 -6.43
N ASP A 125 -5.35 4.61 -5.47
CA ASP A 125 -6.67 3.99 -5.57
C ASP A 125 -7.83 4.95 -5.25
N GLY A 126 -7.54 6.19 -4.84
CA GLY A 126 -8.54 7.20 -4.47
C GLY A 126 -9.16 7.01 -3.09
N ALA A 127 -8.61 6.15 -2.22
CA ALA A 127 -9.17 5.89 -0.90
C ALA A 127 -9.33 7.16 -0.05
N LYS A 128 -10.52 7.37 0.52
CA LYS A 128 -10.90 8.53 1.32
C LYS A 128 -10.44 8.38 2.79
N ILE A 129 -9.14 8.20 2.94
CA ILE A 129 -8.46 8.06 4.24
C ILE A 129 -7.71 9.33 4.54
N ASN A 130 -7.82 9.84 5.77
CA ASN A 130 -7.02 10.94 6.29
C ASN A 130 -5.97 10.49 7.29
N THR A 131 -5.03 11.37 7.57
CA THR A 131 -3.85 11.08 8.40
C THR A 131 -3.95 11.65 9.82
N ASP A 132 -5.16 11.97 10.29
CA ASP A 132 -5.37 12.57 11.62
C ASP A 132 -5.11 11.58 12.75
N SER A 133 -5.45 10.33 12.51
CA SER A 133 -5.23 9.24 13.45
C SER A 133 -4.67 8.02 12.74
N ARG A 134 -3.60 7.48 13.30
CA ARG A 134 -2.98 6.24 12.81
C ARG A 134 -3.94 5.05 12.94
N ALA A 135 -4.74 4.99 14.00
CA ALA A 135 -5.73 3.93 14.19
C ALA A 135 -6.82 3.89 13.11
N SER A 136 -7.07 4.99 12.40
CA SER A 136 -8.10 5.04 11.36
C SER A 136 -7.72 4.29 10.08
N TYR A 137 -6.44 3.92 9.92
CA TYR A 137 -5.95 3.25 8.72
C TYR A 137 -5.07 2.02 9.00
N LEU A 138 -4.97 1.55 10.24
CA LEU A 138 -4.22 0.34 10.56
C LEU A 138 -5.11 -0.89 10.68
N PHE A 139 -4.49 -2.05 10.59
CA PHE A 139 -5.04 -3.32 11.03
C PHE A 139 -4.74 -3.47 12.53
N ASN A 140 -5.55 -2.80 13.35
CA ASN A 140 -5.24 -2.52 14.76
C ASN A 140 -5.20 -3.78 15.66
N SER A 141 -5.97 -4.83 15.32
CA SER A 141 -5.94 -6.08 16.09
C SER A 141 -4.64 -6.86 15.93
N THR A 142 -3.73 -6.41 15.09
CA THR A 142 -2.62 -7.14 14.49
C THR A 142 -3.07 -8.30 13.58
N ILE A 143 -2.19 -8.76 12.71
CA ILE A 143 -2.49 -9.90 11.83
C ILE A 143 -2.65 -11.19 12.67
N ALA A 144 -1.81 -11.37 13.69
CA ALA A 144 -1.91 -12.50 14.62
C ALA A 144 -3.22 -12.46 15.44
N GLY A 145 -3.72 -11.27 15.79
CA GLY A 145 -4.97 -11.10 16.55
C GLY A 145 -6.23 -11.64 15.86
N ILE A 146 -6.18 -11.94 14.55
CA ILE A 146 -7.26 -12.66 13.86
C ILE A 146 -7.59 -13.99 14.56
N GLU A 147 -6.60 -14.64 15.14
CA GLU A 147 -6.76 -15.93 15.83
C GLU A 147 -7.52 -15.81 17.14
N ASP A 148 -7.64 -14.62 17.69
CA ASP A 148 -8.40 -14.32 18.91
C ASP A 148 -9.83 -13.88 18.65
N ALA A 149 -10.16 -13.48 17.41
CA ALA A 149 -11.49 -12.99 17.06
C ALA A 149 -12.57 -14.05 17.27
N ASP A 150 -13.77 -13.61 17.71
CA ASP A 150 -14.95 -14.46 17.89
C ASP A 150 -16.18 -14.04 17.06
N ALA A 151 -16.09 -12.94 16.32
CA ALA A 151 -16.99 -12.54 15.23
C ALA A 151 -16.24 -11.63 14.24
N VAL A 152 -16.48 -11.75 12.93
CA VAL A 152 -15.84 -10.89 11.90
C VAL A 152 -16.87 -10.33 10.94
N LEU A 153 -16.82 -9.02 10.71
CA LEU A 153 -17.59 -8.31 9.68
C LEU A 153 -16.61 -7.79 8.60
N LEU A 154 -16.72 -8.33 7.39
CA LEU A 154 -15.97 -7.89 6.21
C LEU A 154 -16.77 -6.83 5.46
N ILE A 155 -16.15 -5.71 5.10
CA ILE A 155 -16.81 -4.57 4.43
C ILE A 155 -15.99 -4.18 3.19
N GLY A 156 -16.58 -4.36 2.00
CA GLY A 156 -15.97 -3.97 0.72
C GLY A 156 -14.59 -4.54 0.50
N THR A 157 -14.34 -5.79 0.90
CA THR A 157 -13.04 -6.47 0.77
C THR A 157 -13.20 -7.91 0.31
N ASN A 158 -12.24 -8.35 -0.49
CA ASN A 158 -12.02 -9.75 -0.85
C ASN A 158 -10.66 -10.21 -0.31
N PRO A 159 -10.55 -10.61 0.96
CA PRO A 159 -9.26 -10.96 1.55
C PRO A 159 -8.57 -12.15 0.85
N ARG A 160 -9.32 -13.01 0.14
CA ARG A 160 -8.72 -14.09 -0.66
C ARG A 160 -7.83 -13.57 -1.80
N TRP A 161 -8.21 -12.44 -2.41
CA TRP A 161 -7.46 -11.84 -3.51
C TRP A 161 -6.56 -10.68 -3.07
N GLU A 162 -7.01 -9.89 -2.10
CA GLU A 162 -6.31 -8.73 -1.61
C GLU A 162 -5.16 -9.09 -0.66
N ALA A 163 -5.38 -10.10 0.22
CA ALA A 163 -4.42 -10.54 1.22
C ALA A 163 -4.53 -12.06 1.47
N PRO A 164 -4.13 -12.91 0.50
CA PRO A 164 -4.40 -14.35 0.54
C PRO A 164 -3.82 -15.06 1.76
N VAL A 165 -2.69 -14.62 2.28
CA VAL A 165 -2.08 -15.21 3.48
C VAL A 165 -2.87 -14.81 4.75
N LEU A 166 -3.36 -13.58 4.83
CA LEU A 166 -4.27 -13.15 5.89
C LEU A 166 -5.60 -13.92 5.81
N ASN A 167 -6.13 -14.12 4.59
CA ASN A 167 -7.32 -14.95 4.37
C ASN A 167 -7.13 -16.40 4.85
N ALA A 168 -5.93 -16.96 4.68
CA ALA A 168 -5.60 -18.29 5.19
C ALA A 168 -5.66 -18.33 6.72
N ARG A 169 -5.24 -17.27 7.42
CA ARG A 169 -5.33 -17.12 8.87
C ARG A 169 -6.79 -17.01 9.35
N ILE A 170 -7.64 -16.23 8.66
CA ILE A 170 -9.10 -16.20 8.91
C ILE A 170 -9.69 -17.61 8.73
N ARG A 171 -9.33 -18.32 7.66
CA ARG A 171 -9.78 -19.68 7.41
C ARG A 171 -9.33 -20.66 8.49
N LYS A 172 -8.10 -20.55 8.98
CA LYS A 172 -7.58 -21.36 10.12
C LYS A 172 -8.47 -21.17 11.34
N ARG A 173 -8.72 -19.93 11.74
CA ARG A 173 -9.60 -19.61 12.87
C ARG A 173 -11.04 -20.12 12.67
N TRP A 174 -11.59 -19.98 11.46
CA TRP A 174 -12.91 -20.52 11.14
C TRP A 174 -12.99 -22.06 11.24
N LEU A 175 -11.96 -22.77 10.82
CA LEU A 175 -11.90 -24.22 10.94
C LEU A 175 -11.93 -24.70 12.40
N GLU A 176 -11.22 -23.99 13.28
CA GLU A 176 -11.10 -24.32 14.69
C GLU A 176 -12.38 -24.02 15.49
N THR A 177 -12.99 -22.88 15.25
CA THR A 177 -14.05 -22.35 16.13
C THR A 177 -15.40 -22.21 15.47
N ARG A 178 -15.50 -22.40 14.15
CA ARG A 178 -16.68 -22.04 13.37
C ARG A 178 -17.02 -20.55 13.51
N LEU A 179 -15.96 -19.72 13.51
CA LEU A 179 -16.05 -18.26 13.59
C LEU A 179 -17.21 -17.71 12.74
N PRO A 180 -18.18 -17.00 13.31
CA PRO A 180 -19.20 -16.31 12.53
C PRO A 180 -18.58 -15.15 11.75
N ILE A 181 -18.73 -15.20 10.42
CA ILE A 181 -18.17 -14.21 9.50
C ILE A 181 -19.31 -13.70 8.62
N ALA A 182 -19.44 -12.39 8.48
CA ALA A 182 -20.37 -11.77 7.54
C ALA A 182 -19.65 -10.90 6.53
N LEU A 183 -20.24 -10.73 5.35
CA LEU A 183 -19.72 -9.91 4.26
C LEU A 183 -20.78 -8.92 3.75
N ILE A 184 -20.42 -7.65 3.76
CA ILE A 184 -21.08 -6.57 3.01
C ILE A 184 -20.16 -6.16 1.86
N GLY A 185 -20.63 -6.33 0.63
CA GLY A 185 -19.85 -6.09 -0.58
C GLY A 185 -20.25 -7.03 -1.69
N GLU A 186 -19.41 -7.21 -2.70
CA GLU A 186 -19.63 -8.24 -3.73
C GLU A 186 -19.46 -9.64 -3.12
N GLU A 187 -20.26 -10.60 -3.57
CA GLU A 187 -20.20 -11.98 -3.09
C GLU A 187 -18.98 -12.69 -3.65
N TYR A 188 -18.16 -13.29 -2.77
CA TYR A 188 -16.95 -14.01 -3.12
C TYR A 188 -16.90 -15.40 -2.48
N ASP A 189 -16.30 -16.36 -3.18
CA ASP A 189 -15.86 -17.62 -2.55
C ASP A 189 -14.57 -17.37 -1.76
N LEU A 190 -14.69 -17.23 -0.44
CA LEU A 190 -13.55 -17.00 0.48
C LEU A 190 -12.93 -18.30 0.99
N THR A 191 -13.42 -19.48 0.54
CA THR A 191 -12.98 -20.82 0.97
C THR A 191 -13.42 -21.25 2.38
N TYR A 192 -14.32 -20.48 3.00
CA TYR A 192 -15.00 -20.78 4.27
C TYR A 192 -16.42 -20.21 4.23
N ASN A 193 -17.28 -20.62 5.16
CA ASN A 193 -18.65 -20.13 5.17
C ASN A 193 -18.70 -18.67 5.64
N VAL A 194 -19.43 -17.88 4.90
CA VAL A 194 -19.67 -16.45 5.15
C VAL A 194 -21.15 -16.17 5.01
N ASP A 195 -21.72 -15.44 5.94
CA ASP A 195 -23.07 -14.90 5.83
C ASP A 195 -23.02 -13.68 4.90
N TYR A 196 -23.44 -13.86 3.65
CA TYR A 196 -23.53 -12.76 2.69
C TYR A 196 -24.74 -11.88 3.01
N LEU A 197 -24.49 -10.62 3.42
CA LEU A 197 -25.55 -9.70 3.83
C LEU A 197 -26.09 -8.86 2.67
N GLY A 198 -25.31 -8.70 1.61
CA GLY A 198 -25.68 -7.92 0.41
C GLY A 198 -24.57 -6.95 -0.01
N ASN A 199 -24.80 -6.29 -1.16
CA ASN A 199 -23.83 -5.38 -1.77
C ASN A 199 -24.32 -3.91 -1.71
N SER A 200 -24.66 -3.43 -0.51
CA SER A 200 -25.10 -2.05 -0.31
C SER A 200 -24.51 -1.46 0.97
N ALA A 201 -23.94 -0.27 0.87
CA ALA A 201 -23.42 0.44 2.04
C ALA A 201 -24.52 0.83 3.06
N LEU A 202 -25.79 0.90 2.64
CA LEU A 202 -26.93 1.13 3.53
C LEU A 202 -27.10 0.02 4.59
N LEU A 203 -26.58 -1.18 4.36
CA LEU A 203 -26.56 -2.25 5.35
C LEU A 203 -25.75 -1.91 6.60
N LEU A 204 -24.76 -1.02 6.48
CA LEU A 204 -23.99 -0.53 7.63
C LEU A 204 -24.86 0.25 8.60
N GLU A 205 -25.82 1.04 8.09
CA GLU A 205 -26.78 1.75 8.93
C GLU A 205 -27.73 0.78 9.65
N GLN A 206 -28.22 -0.26 8.96
CA GLN A 206 -29.07 -1.29 9.56
C GLN A 206 -28.32 -2.08 10.66
N ILE A 207 -27.03 -2.37 10.44
CA ILE A 207 -26.19 -2.98 11.47
C ILE A 207 -26.04 -2.05 12.67
N LEU A 208 -25.72 -0.77 12.44
CA LEU A 208 -25.54 0.23 13.49
C LEU A 208 -26.82 0.39 14.34
N GLN A 209 -27.99 0.36 13.70
CA GLN A 209 -29.29 0.46 14.38
C GLN A 209 -29.71 -0.83 15.08
N GLY A 210 -28.98 -1.92 14.89
CA GLY A 210 -29.32 -3.23 15.49
C GLY A 210 -30.45 -3.97 14.78
N GLU A 211 -30.84 -3.53 13.60
CA GLU A 211 -31.95 -4.10 12.83
C GLU A 211 -31.57 -5.39 12.10
N HIS A 212 -30.28 -5.57 11.82
CA HIS A 212 -29.77 -6.77 11.14
C HIS A 212 -29.48 -7.90 12.14
N SER A 213 -29.69 -9.16 11.74
CA SER A 213 -29.43 -10.34 12.59
C SER A 213 -27.98 -10.43 13.08
N PHE A 214 -27.02 -10.02 12.24
CA PHE A 214 -25.59 -10.04 12.57
C PHE A 214 -25.22 -9.04 13.68
N SER A 215 -26.00 -7.98 13.88
CA SER A 215 -25.82 -7.04 14.99
C SER A 215 -25.88 -7.74 16.36
N LYS A 216 -26.71 -8.77 16.50
CA LYS A 216 -26.79 -9.57 17.75
C LYS A 216 -25.54 -10.42 17.97
N ILE A 217 -24.91 -10.87 16.89
CA ILE A 217 -23.67 -11.63 16.95
C ILE A 217 -22.55 -10.71 17.41
N LEU A 218 -22.44 -9.50 16.81
CA LEU A 218 -21.46 -8.50 17.22
C LEU A 218 -21.63 -8.09 18.69
N ALA A 219 -22.86 -7.82 19.12
CA ALA A 219 -23.17 -7.44 20.50
C ALA A 219 -22.88 -8.54 21.53
N GLY A 220 -22.93 -9.81 21.14
CA GLY A 220 -22.62 -10.95 21.99
C GLY A 220 -21.14 -11.37 22.00
N ALA A 221 -20.36 -10.84 21.10
CA ALA A 221 -18.94 -11.20 20.94
C ALA A 221 -18.05 -10.54 22.00
N LYS A 222 -17.02 -11.25 22.42
CA LYS A 222 -16.01 -10.72 23.36
C LYS A 222 -14.89 -9.96 22.63
N ARG A 223 -14.50 -10.46 21.46
CA ARG A 223 -13.47 -9.91 20.59
C ARG A 223 -14.00 -9.77 19.15
N PRO A 224 -15.04 -8.94 18.93
CA PRO A 224 -15.57 -8.71 17.60
C PRO A 224 -14.55 -7.94 16.75
N MET A 225 -14.52 -8.25 15.44
CA MET A 225 -13.60 -7.67 14.47
C MET A 225 -14.39 -7.12 13.28
N LEU A 226 -13.99 -5.96 12.79
CA LEU A 226 -14.47 -5.36 11.57
C LEU A 226 -13.25 -5.13 10.67
N ILE A 227 -13.34 -5.53 9.38
CA ILE A 227 -12.27 -5.36 8.39
C ILE A 227 -12.84 -4.57 7.21
N VAL A 228 -12.33 -3.35 7.01
CA VAL A 228 -12.69 -2.47 5.89
C VAL A 228 -11.64 -2.57 4.82
N GLY A 229 -12.06 -2.88 3.58
CA GLY A 229 -11.17 -2.91 2.42
C GLY A 229 -11.07 -1.58 1.70
N MET A 230 -10.05 -1.45 0.85
CA MET A 230 -9.83 -0.23 0.07
C MET A 230 -11.00 0.12 -0.86
N ASN A 231 -11.73 -0.88 -1.35
CA ASN A 231 -12.90 -0.64 -2.21
C ASN A 231 -14.03 0.11 -1.53
N ALA A 232 -14.22 -0.13 -0.22
CA ALA A 232 -15.18 0.62 0.57
C ALA A 232 -14.76 2.08 0.72
N LEU A 233 -13.46 2.34 0.79
CA LEU A 233 -12.88 3.65 1.05
C LEU A 233 -12.58 4.45 -0.23
N ALA A 234 -12.46 3.79 -1.38
CA ALA A 234 -12.28 4.43 -2.69
C ALA A 234 -13.58 4.97 -3.30
N ARG A 235 -14.73 4.70 -2.68
CA ARG A 235 -16.03 5.27 -3.09
C ARG A 235 -16.03 6.80 -2.95
N ALA A 236 -16.94 7.49 -3.64
CA ALA A 236 -17.11 8.94 -3.49
C ALA A 236 -17.52 9.32 -2.05
N ASP A 237 -18.30 8.47 -1.38
CA ASP A 237 -18.71 8.56 0.02
C ASP A 237 -17.82 7.74 0.98
N GLY A 238 -16.61 7.39 0.58
CA GLY A 238 -15.72 6.50 1.34
C GLY A 238 -15.37 7.01 2.75
N ASP A 239 -15.28 8.32 2.93
CA ASP A 239 -15.08 8.96 4.23
C ASP A 239 -16.32 8.85 5.14
N VAL A 240 -17.54 8.83 4.57
CA VAL A 240 -18.81 8.57 5.30
C VAL A 240 -18.89 7.10 5.69
N VAL A 241 -18.53 6.19 4.78
CA VAL A 241 -18.44 4.75 5.06
C VAL A 241 -17.45 4.50 6.21
N LEU A 242 -16.28 5.14 6.19
CA LEU A 242 -15.28 5.05 7.26
C LEU A 242 -15.84 5.54 8.60
N GLY A 243 -16.57 6.66 8.61
CA GLY A 243 -17.25 7.19 9.79
C GLY A 243 -18.32 6.24 10.35
N LEU A 244 -19.09 5.58 9.47
CA LEU A 244 -20.05 4.55 9.91
C LEU A 244 -19.36 3.32 10.50
N CYS A 245 -18.28 2.86 9.88
CA CYS A 245 -17.50 1.74 10.42
C CYS A 245 -16.95 2.06 11.82
N ARG A 246 -16.50 3.30 12.07
CA ARG A 246 -16.12 3.77 13.40
C ARG A 246 -17.28 3.69 14.38
N ARG A 247 -18.46 4.23 14.01
CA ARG A 247 -19.65 4.20 14.86
C ARG A 247 -20.13 2.78 15.16
N ILE A 248 -20.01 1.86 14.22
CA ILE A 248 -20.26 0.43 14.45
C ILE A 248 -19.26 -0.12 15.48
N ALA A 249 -17.98 0.23 15.35
CA ALA A 249 -16.96 -0.22 16.30
C ALA A 249 -17.23 0.29 17.72
N GLU A 250 -17.68 1.53 17.87
CA GLU A 250 -18.10 2.13 19.15
C GLU A 250 -19.37 1.47 19.71
N GLN A 251 -20.39 1.31 18.87
CA GLN A 251 -21.69 0.76 19.28
C GLN A 251 -21.62 -0.68 19.80
N PHE A 252 -20.74 -1.48 19.24
CA PHE A 252 -20.60 -2.92 19.56
C PHE A 252 -19.34 -3.23 20.35
N ASP A 253 -18.73 -2.25 21.01
CA ASP A 253 -17.53 -2.42 21.86
C ASP A 253 -16.40 -3.20 21.15
N LEU A 254 -16.14 -2.90 19.86
CA LEU A 254 -15.01 -3.49 19.13
C LEU A 254 -13.67 -3.01 19.69
N ILE A 255 -13.68 -1.96 20.51
CA ILE A 255 -12.49 -1.36 21.07
C ILE A 255 -12.63 -1.37 22.58
N LYS A 256 -11.74 -2.07 23.24
CA LYS A 256 -11.67 -2.23 24.69
C LYS A 256 -10.28 -1.87 25.18
N GLU A 257 -10.21 -0.86 26.03
CA GLU A 257 -8.98 -0.49 26.72
C GLU A 257 -8.99 -1.12 28.12
N ASP A 258 -8.01 -1.95 28.40
CA ASP A 258 -7.75 -2.45 29.76
C ASP A 258 -6.53 -1.73 30.33
N LYS A 259 -6.62 -1.31 31.61
CA LYS A 259 -5.54 -0.61 32.30
C LYS A 259 -4.27 -1.44 32.48
N ASP A 260 -4.42 -2.76 32.48
CA ASP A 260 -3.34 -3.71 32.67
C ASP A 260 -2.84 -4.33 31.34
N ASP A 261 -3.36 -3.86 30.19
CA ASP A 261 -3.04 -4.29 28.82
C ASP A 261 -3.25 -5.79 28.50
N ASN A 262 -3.74 -6.56 29.46
CA ASN A 262 -3.91 -8.00 29.31
C ASN A 262 -5.22 -8.42 28.60
N GLU A 263 -6.22 -7.54 28.55
CA GLU A 263 -7.50 -7.74 27.87
C GLU A 263 -7.83 -6.64 26.83
N SER A 264 -6.89 -5.76 26.55
CA SER A 264 -7.05 -4.73 25.50
C SER A 264 -7.33 -5.37 24.15
N TRP A 265 -8.31 -4.83 23.44
CA TRP A 265 -8.71 -5.28 22.12
C TRP A 265 -9.08 -4.10 21.24
N ASN A 266 -8.51 -4.04 20.05
CA ASN A 266 -8.97 -3.11 19.01
C ASN A 266 -9.33 -3.90 17.75
N GLY A 267 -10.61 -4.19 17.59
CA GLY A 267 -11.16 -4.94 16.47
C GLY A 267 -11.52 -4.09 15.24
N PHE A 268 -11.17 -2.80 15.22
CA PHE A 268 -11.32 -1.96 14.02
C PHE A 268 -10.08 -2.12 13.13
N ASN A 269 -10.28 -2.60 11.89
CA ASN A 269 -9.17 -2.92 11.00
C ASN A 269 -9.40 -2.39 9.59
N VAL A 270 -8.35 -1.84 8.98
CA VAL A 270 -8.30 -1.45 7.58
C VAL A 270 -7.30 -2.34 6.84
N LEU A 271 -7.75 -2.96 5.75
CA LEU A 271 -6.94 -3.85 4.93
C LEU A 271 -6.43 -3.13 3.69
N HIS A 272 -5.14 -2.86 3.65
CA HIS A 272 -4.48 -2.21 2.53
C HIS A 272 -4.04 -3.21 1.45
N THR A 273 -4.06 -2.73 0.19
CA THR A 273 -3.59 -3.48 -0.98
C THR A 273 -2.21 -3.00 -1.47
N ALA A 274 -1.70 -1.89 -0.93
CA ALA A 274 -0.45 -1.24 -1.33
C ALA A 274 0.62 -1.33 -0.23
N ALA A 275 1.82 -1.80 -0.56
CA ALA A 275 2.94 -1.93 0.38
C ALA A 275 3.48 -0.56 0.87
N SER A 276 3.35 0.48 0.05
CA SER A 276 3.77 1.85 0.39
C SER A 276 2.78 2.62 1.26
N ARG A 277 1.49 2.19 1.30
CA ARG A 277 0.39 3.00 1.78
C ARG A 277 0.54 3.46 3.23
N VAL A 278 0.78 2.54 4.14
CA VAL A 278 0.85 2.88 5.57
C VAL A 278 2.03 3.81 5.84
N ALA A 279 3.20 3.56 5.22
CA ALA A 279 4.35 4.46 5.32
C ALA A 279 4.03 5.87 4.77
N GLY A 280 3.34 5.95 3.63
CA GLY A 280 2.92 7.21 3.03
C GLY A 280 1.95 7.99 3.93
N LEU A 281 0.97 7.32 4.53
CA LEU A 281 0.03 7.93 5.48
C LEU A 281 0.74 8.38 6.77
N ASP A 282 1.64 7.56 7.32
CA ASP A 282 2.45 7.90 8.50
C ASP A 282 3.31 9.17 8.24
N MET A 283 3.83 9.32 7.03
CA MET A 283 4.57 10.50 6.60
C MET A 283 3.66 11.67 6.17
N LYS A 284 2.34 11.50 6.19
CA LYS A 284 1.38 12.49 5.67
C LYS A 284 1.67 12.87 4.21
N PHE A 285 1.96 11.87 3.38
CA PHE A 285 2.12 12.06 1.94
C PHE A 285 0.75 12.15 1.25
N VAL A 286 0.01 13.18 1.61
CA VAL A 286 -1.35 13.49 1.14
C VAL A 286 -1.46 14.99 0.90
N PRO A 287 -2.43 15.46 0.10
CA PRO A 287 -2.63 16.89 -0.12
C PRO A 287 -2.78 17.65 1.20
N LYS A 288 -2.28 18.87 1.24
CA LYS A 288 -2.41 19.75 2.40
C LYS A 288 -3.86 20.10 2.71
N ASP A 289 -4.66 20.30 1.68
CA ASP A 289 -6.12 20.36 1.80
C ASP A 289 -6.66 18.95 2.01
N ARG A 290 -7.19 18.69 3.21
CA ARG A 290 -7.69 17.37 3.63
C ARG A 290 -8.95 16.92 2.90
N ALA A 291 -9.68 17.85 2.30
CA ALA A 291 -10.86 17.54 1.47
C ALA A 291 -10.48 17.13 0.05
N ARG A 292 -9.19 17.26 -0.33
CA ARG A 292 -8.70 16.95 -1.66
C ARG A 292 -8.16 15.52 -1.73
N TYR A 293 -8.55 14.83 -2.76
CA TYR A 293 -8.16 13.45 -3.03
C TYR A 293 -7.56 13.30 -4.43
N LEU A 294 -7.11 12.11 -4.77
CA LEU A 294 -6.53 11.81 -6.07
C LEU A 294 -7.43 12.23 -7.25
N GLU A 295 -8.73 11.97 -7.15
CA GLU A 295 -9.68 12.30 -8.23
C GLU A 295 -9.68 13.80 -8.53
N ASP A 296 -9.61 14.66 -7.51
CA ASP A 296 -9.54 16.11 -7.70
C ASP A 296 -8.25 16.53 -8.42
N ILE A 297 -7.12 15.87 -8.10
CA ILE A 297 -5.83 16.09 -8.78
C ILE A 297 -5.92 15.67 -10.25
N LEU A 298 -6.52 14.51 -10.52
CA LEU A 298 -6.67 13.98 -11.87
C LEU A 298 -7.65 14.82 -12.71
N ASP A 299 -8.74 15.27 -12.11
CA ASP A 299 -9.71 16.15 -12.78
C ASP A 299 -9.08 17.53 -13.08
N ASP A 300 -8.29 18.08 -12.18
CA ASP A 300 -7.53 19.31 -12.41
C ASP A 300 -6.45 19.14 -13.50
N ALA A 301 -5.80 17.98 -13.58
CA ALA A 301 -4.86 17.66 -14.66
C ALA A 301 -5.59 17.56 -16.02
N ASN A 302 -6.74 16.91 -16.05
CA ASN A 302 -7.57 16.82 -17.26
C ASN A 302 -8.07 18.18 -17.73
N ASN A 303 -8.38 19.09 -16.81
CA ASN A 303 -8.83 20.45 -17.08
C ASN A 303 -7.67 21.44 -17.34
N GLY A 304 -6.40 21.01 -17.21
CA GLY A 304 -5.21 21.83 -17.46
C GLY A 304 -4.87 22.81 -16.32
N ILE A 305 -5.41 22.60 -15.11
CA ILE A 305 -5.05 23.33 -13.89
C ILE A 305 -3.73 22.77 -13.35
N ILE A 306 -3.59 21.45 -13.29
CA ILE A 306 -2.31 20.79 -13.06
C ILE A 306 -1.61 20.63 -14.42
N GLU A 307 -0.47 21.29 -14.56
CA GLU A 307 0.32 21.33 -15.78
C GLU A 307 1.47 20.30 -15.79
N MET A 308 1.86 19.79 -14.61
CA MET A 308 2.91 18.78 -14.46
C MET A 308 2.52 17.73 -13.43
N VAL A 309 2.75 16.46 -13.75
CA VAL A 309 2.56 15.34 -12.82
C VAL A 309 3.85 14.53 -12.73
N TYR A 310 4.38 14.38 -11.52
CA TYR A 310 5.50 13.51 -11.22
C TYR A 310 4.98 12.20 -10.63
N LEU A 311 5.19 11.11 -11.34
CA LEU A 311 4.78 9.75 -10.96
C LEU A 311 6.00 8.96 -10.46
N MET A 312 6.06 8.65 -9.17
CA MET A 312 7.05 7.70 -8.64
C MET A 312 6.40 6.32 -8.56
N ALA A 313 6.68 5.45 -9.54
CA ALA A 313 6.12 4.10 -9.68
C ALA A 313 4.59 4.04 -9.55
N ALA A 314 3.88 5.12 -9.92
CA ALA A 314 2.43 5.20 -9.88
C ALA A 314 1.84 4.79 -11.24
N ASP A 315 1.53 3.51 -11.40
CA ASP A 315 1.03 2.90 -12.63
C ASP A 315 -0.47 2.56 -12.58
N GLU A 316 -1.09 2.61 -11.39
CA GLU A 316 -2.48 2.15 -11.18
C GLU A 316 -3.52 3.28 -11.28
N ILE A 317 -3.10 4.48 -11.66
CA ILE A 317 -4.01 5.61 -11.90
C ILE A 317 -4.53 5.62 -13.35
N ASP A 318 -5.65 6.27 -13.58
CA ASP A 318 -6.16 6.49 -14.95
C ASP A 318 -5.31 7.51 -15.69
N MET A 319 -4.34 7.03 -16.48
CA MET A 319 -3.43 7.88 -17.27
C MET A 319 -4.15 8.76 -18.31
N SER A 320 -5.38 8.41 -18.72
CA SER A 320 -6.17 9.22 -19.64
C SER A 320 -6.62 10.55 -19.04
N LYS A 321 -6.78 10.59 -17.71
CA LYS A 321 -7.15 11.78 -16.95
C LYS A 321 -6.01 12.80 -16.78
N LEU A 322 -4.77 12.45 -17.14
CA LEU A 322 -3.63 13.38 -17.06
C LEU A 322 -3.66 14.47 -18.16
N GLY A 323 -4.60 14.42 -19.09
CA GLY A 323 -4.82 15.43 -20.09
C GLY A 323 -3.55 15.80 -20.87
N LYS A 324 -3.21 17.11 -20.88
CA LYS A 324 -2.00 17.65 -21.52
C LYS A 324 -0.87 17.93 -20.52
N ALA A 325 -0.99 17.52 -19.27
CA ALA A 325 0.04 17.72 -18.27
C ALA A 325 1.36 17.08 -18.72
N PHE A 326 2.47 17.74 -18.43
CA PHE A 326 3.80 17.19 -18.61
C PHE A 326 4.03 16.09 -17.57
N VAL A 327 4.30 14.85 -17.99
CA VAL A 327 4.40 13.70 -17.10
C VAL A 327 5.84 13.24 -16.99
N VAL A 328 6.35 13.21 -15.76
CA VAL A 328 7.60 12.54 -15.40
C VAL A 328 7.24 11.21 -14.75
N TYR A 329 7.78 10.13 -15.28
CA TYR A 329 7.67 8.80 -14.66
C TYR A 329 9.02 8.35 -14.15
N GLN A 330 9.14 8.19 -12.86
CA GLN A 330 10.26 7.53 -12.19
C GLN A 330 9.81 6.15 -11.75
N GLY A 331 10.39 5.10 -12.30
CA GLY A 331 9.98 3.74 -11.97
C GLY A 331 10.80 2.68 -12.70
N HIS A 332 10.46 1.42 -12.50
CA HIS A 332 11.32 0.29 -12.87
C HIS A 332 10.83 -0.54 -14.06
N HIS A 333 9.59 -0.37 -14.49
CA HIS A 333 9.00 -1.14 -15.60
C HIS A 333 8.36 -0.24 -16.66
N GLY A 334 8.40 -0.71 -17.91
CA GLY A 334 7.71 -0.09 -19.03
C GLY A 334 6.21 -0.45 -19.02
N ASP A 335 5.44 0.20 -18.16
CA ASP A 335 4.00 0.01 -18.01
C ASP A 335 3.23 1.32 -18.26
N ALA A 336 2.03 1.47 -17.75
CA ALA A 336 1.10 2.56 -18.05
C ALA A 336 1.73 3.95 -17.82
N GLY A 337 2.42 4.15 -16.70
CA GLY A 337 3.11 5.39 -16.37
C GLY A 337 4.23 5.72 -17.38
N ALA A 338 5.07 4.74 -17.69
CA ALA A 338 6.15 4.90 -18.67
C ALA A 338 5.62 5.23 -20.08
N HIS A 339 4.54 4.59 -20.52
CA HIS A 339 3.93 4.86 -21.82
C HIS A 339 3.39 6.28 -21.93
N ARG A 340 2.81 6.81 -20.84
CA ARG A 340 2.27 8.19 -20.80
C ARG A 340 3.36 9.25 -20.65
N ALA A 341 4.51 8.92 -20.08
CA ALA A 341 5.52 9.87 -19.67
C ALA A 341 6.13 10.70 -20.83
N ASP A 342 6.47 11.95 -20.53
CA ASP A 342 7.32 12.81 -21.35
C ASP A 342 8.80 12.63 -21.01
N VAL A 343 9.11 12.31 -19.74
CA VAL A 343 10.45 11.90 -19.27
C VAL A 343 10.34 10.65 -18.43
N ILE A 344 11.22 9.68 -18.69
CA ILE A 344 11.37 8.46 -17.90
C ILE A 344 12.70 8.50 -17.17
N LEU A 345 12.64 8.30 -15.85
CA LEU A 345 13.80 8.16 -14.97
C LEU A 345 13.81 6.72 -14.43
N PRO A 346 14.74 5.86 -14.83
CA PRO A 346 14.73 4.45 -14.47
C PRO A 346 15.08 4.24 -13.00
N GLY A 347 14.08 3.84 -12.21
CA GLY A 347 14.20 3.49 -10.81
C GLY A 347 14.52 2.02 -10.56
N ALA A 348 14.79 1.67 -9.30
CA ALA A 348 15.08 0.32 -8.84
C ALA A 348 13.80 -0.40 -8.38
N ALA A 349 13.64 -1.69 -8.74
CA ALA A 349 12.59 -2.53 -8.17
C ALA A 349 12.91 -2.87 -6.69
N TYR A 350 11.92 -3.35 -5.94
CA TYR A 350 12.05 -3.64 -4.51
C TYR A 350 13.18 -4.64 -4.17
N THR A 351 13.56 -5.52 -5.09
CA THR A 351 14.69 -6.46 -4.93
C THR A 351 16.05 -5.85 -5.20
N GLU A 352 16.12 -4.63 -5.71
CA GLU A 352 17.31 -3.96 -6.22
C GLU A 352 17.75 -2.78 -5.34
N LYS A 353 17.06 -2.55 -4.24
CA LYS A 353 17.32 -1.48 -3.28
C LYS A 353 17.08 -1.97 -1.86
N ASP A 354 17.73 -1.31 -0.90
CA ASP A 354 17.38 -1.39 0.51
C ASP A 354 16.22 -0.41 0.78
N GLY A 355 15.34 -0.72 1.74
CA GLY A 355 14.27 0.20 2.09
C GLY A 355 13.30 -0.31 3.14
N LEU A 356 12.64 0.63 3.81
CA LEU A 356 11.59 0.38 4.80
C LEU A 356 10.21 0.36 4.14
N TYR A 357 9.42 -0.61 4.56
CA TYR A 357 8.00 -0.72 4.28
C TYR A 357 7.24 -0.84 5.59
N VAL A 358 6.05 -0.26 5.66
CA VAL A 358 5.17 -0.43 6.82
C VAL A 358 3.97 -1.25 6.39
N ASN A 359 3.80 -2.42 7.01
CA ASN A 359 2.71 -3.33 6.67
C ASN A 359 1.34 -2.82 7.16
N THR A 360 0.26 -3.53 6.82
CA THR A 360 -1.12 -3.11 7.16
C THR A 360 -1.37 -2.95 8.67
N GLU A 361 -0.65 -3.69 9.54
CA GLU A 361 -0.74 -3.55 11.01
C GLU A 361 0.14 -2.43 11.58
N GLY A 362 0.87 -1.68 10.70
CA GLY A 362 1.71 -0.59 11.13
C GLY A 362 3.11 -1.01 11.61
N ARG A 363 3.57 -2.20 11.27
CA ARG A 363 4.90 -2.73 11.58
C ARG A 363 5.89 -2.28 10.50
N PRO A 364 6.91 -1.48 10.82
CA PRO A 364 7.99 -1.17 9.88
C PRO A 364 8.88 -2.38 9.68
N GLN A 365 9.15 -2.73 8.43
CA GLN A 365 9.98 -3.87 8.05
C GLN A 365 11.05 -3.44 7.04
N PHE A 366 12.28 -3.89 7.25
CA PHE A 366 13.39 -3.52 6.39
C PHE A 366 13.66 -4.61 5.33
N ALA A 367 13.59 -4.23 4.06
CA ALA A 367 13.95 -5.06 2.92
C ALA A 367 15.40 -4.81 2.52
N VAL A 368 16.17 -5.89 2.38
CA VAL A 368 17.59 -5.82 1.97
C VAL A 368 17.69 -6.13 0.48
N ARG A 369 18.51 -5.36 -0.23
CA ARG A 369 18.79 -5.54 -1.65
C ARG A 369 19.33 -6.94 -1.94
N ALA A 370 18.68 -7.63 -2.88
CA ALA A 370 19.08 -8.96 -3.32
C ALA A 370 19.97 -8.94 -4.59
N VAL A 371 19.73 -7.98 -5.49
CA VAL A 371 20.45 -7.84 -6.78
C VAL A 371 20.65 -6.37 -7.10
N PHE A 372 21.51 -6.07 -8.07
CA PHE A 372 21.71 -4.71 -8.54
C PHE A 372 20.68 -4.33 -9.62
N PRO A 373 20.25 -3.05 -9.70
CA PRO A 373 19.39 -2.57 -10.77
C PRO A 373 20.05 -2.71 -12.14
N PRO A 374 19.28 -2.88 -13.23
CA PRO A 374 19.81 -3.07 -14.58
C PRO A 374 20.31 -1.76 -15.18
N GLY A 375 21.35 -1.85 -16.02
CA GLY A 375 21.85 -0.74 -16.82
C GLY A 375 22.20 0.52 -16.01
N ASP A 376 21.60 1.64 -16.38
CA ASP A 376 21.78 2.94 -15.72
C ASP A 376 20.72 3.23 -14.66
N ALA A 377 19.84 2.28 -14.33
CA ALA A 377 18.81 2.46 -13.28
C ALA A 377 19.47 2.72 -11.91
N ARG A 378 18.78 3.52 -11.08
CA ARG A 378 19.28 3.97 -9.77
C ARG A 378 18.20 3.78 -8.70
N GLU A 379 18.63 3.69 -7.44
CA GLU A 379 17.73 3.78 -6.29
C GLU A 379 16.94 5.09 -6.34
N ASP A 380 15.65 5.03 -6.06
CA ASP A 380 14.72 6.13 -6.32
C ASP A 380 15.08 7.41 -5.55
N TRP A 381 15.48 7.29 -4.28
CA TRP A 381 15.91 8.43 -3.48
C TRP A 381 17.15 9.15 -4.06
N ARG A 382 18.08 8.42 -4.72
CA ARG A 382 19.27 8.99 -5.37
C ARG A 382 18.89 9.83 -6.58
N ILE A 383 17.88 9.40 -7.33
CA ILE A 383 17.32 10.17 -8.46
C ILE A 383 16.74 11.48 -7.96
N VAL A 384 15.93 11.42 -6.91
CA VAL A 384 15.32 12.61 -6.28
C VAL A 384 16.39 13.54 -5.71
N ARG A 385 17.43 12.98 -5.06
CA ARG A 385 18.56 13.75 -4.55
C ARG A 385 19.31 14.48 -5.66
N ALA A 386 19.60 13.79 -6.76
CA ALA A 386 20.27 14.41 -7.93
C ALA A 386 19.36 15.47 -8.58
N LEU A 387 18.07 15.21 -8.75
CA LEU A 387 17.10 16.18 -9.25
C LEU A 387 17.07 17.44 -8.40
N SER A 388 17.15 17.30 -7.07
CA SER A 388 17.13 18.43 -6.14
C SER A 388 18.29 19.42 -6.38
N ASP A 389 19.48 18.93 -6.75
CA ASP A 389 20.61 19.78 -7.11
C ASP A 389 20.36 20.53 -8.42
N VAL A 390 19.85 19.85 -9.46
CA VAL A 390 19.60 20.45 -10.77
C VAL A 390 18.47 21.49 -10.72
N VAL A 391 17.46 21.26 -9.88
CA VAL A 391 16.39 22.25 -9.64
C VAL A 391 16.92 23.46 -8.84
N GLY A 392 17.96 23.30 -8.05
CA GLY A 392 18.53 24.34 -7.18
C GLY A 392 17.94 24.35 -5.77
N SER A 393 17.33 23.24 -5.34
CA SER A 393 16.73 23.07 -4.01
C SER A 393 17.32 21.84 -3.32
N ALA A 394 18.66 21.76 -3.27
CA ALA A 394 19.44 20.62 -2.80
C ALA A 394 18.93 20.05 -1.48
N LEU A 395 18.73 18.74 -1.42
CA LEU A 395 18.39 18.01 -0.20
C LEU A 395 19.66 17.77 0.62
N GLU A 396 19.53 17.76 1.93
CA GLU A 396 20.67 17.79 2.87
C GLU A 396 21.08 16.38 3.32
N PHE A 397 21.10 15.41 2.45
CA PHE A 397 21.57 14.05 2.69
C PHE A 397 22.22 13.52 1.40
N ASP A 398 23.33 12.81 1.53
CA ASP A 398 24.07 12.23 0.41
C ASP A 398 24.20 10.69 0.53
N THR A 399 23.84 10.12 1.69
CA THR A 399 23.89 8.67 1.94
C THR A 399 22.53 8.14 2.39
N SER A 400 22.34 6.82 2.29
CA SER A 400 21.14 6.14 2.77
C SER A 400 21.02 6.23 4.29
N GLU A 401 22.12 6.23 5.02
CA GLU A 401 22.19 6.34 6.46
C GLU A 401 21.69 7.72 6.94
N GLU A 402 22.15 8.81 6.29
CA GLU A 402 21.69 10.16 6.58
C GLU A 402 20.20 10.35 6.28
N LEU A 403 19.73 9.77 5.16
CA LEU A 403 18.33 9.78 4.78
C LEU A 403 17.47 9.05 5.82
N HIS A 404 17.90 7.86 6.22
CA HIS A 404 17.21 7.05 7.23
C HIS A 404 17.20 7.74 8.60
N GLU A 405 18.30 8.34 9.02
CA GLU A 405 18.36 9.12 10.27
C GLU A 405 17.36 10.30 10.27
N ARG A 406 17.24 11.01 9.14
CA ARG A 406 16.28 12.10 8.99
C ARG A 406 14.84 11.61 8.99
N LEU A 407 14.57 10.51 8.29
CA LEU A 407 13.24 9.87 8.28
C LEU A 407 12.81 9.48 9.70
N SER A 408 13.69 8.79 10.43
CA SER A 408 13.42 8.34 11.80
C SER A 408 13.22 9.51 12.76
N LYS A 409 14.00 10.59 12.63
CA LYS A 409 13.81 11.83 13.43
C LYS A 409 12.50 12.54 13.11
N ALA A 410 12.05 12.52 11.85
CA ALA A 410 10.83 13.20 11.42
C ALA A 410 9.56 12.43 11.84
N TYR A 411 9.60 11.11 11.85
CA TYR A 411 8.43 10.26 12.08
C TYR A 411 8.74 9.08 13.00
N LYS A 412 8.06 9.05 14.15
CA LYS A 412 8.26 8.03 15.20
C LYS A 412 8.07 6.60 14.71
N THR A 413 7.22 6.37 13.72
CA THR A 413 6.99 5.05 13.13
C THR A 413 8.30 4.37 12.74
N PHE A 414 9.28 5.13 12.25
CA PHE A 414 10.54 4.59 11.73
C PHE A 414 11.67 4.56 12.75
N GLU A 415 11.43 4.95 14.02
CA GLU A 415 12.44 4.86 15.10
C GLU A 415 12.71 3.40 15.50
N THR A 416 11.70 2.53 15.40
CA THR A 416 11.79 1.14 15.86
C THR A 416 11.27 0.20 14.79
N ILE A 417 12.14 -0.64 14.24
CA ILE A 417 11.81 -1.64 13.22
C ILE A 417 11.22 -2.89 13.90
N GLU A 418 10.31 -3.60 13.22
CA GLU A 418 9.63 -4.82 13.67
C GLU A 418 8.70 -4.64 14.88
N VAL A 419 8.39 -3.41 15.28
CA VAL A 419 7.51 -3.15 16.43
C VAL A 419 6.20 -2.52 15.96
N VAL A 420 5.07 -3.11 16.35
CA VAL A 420 3.75 -2.50 16.17
C VAL A 420 3.51 -1.51 17.32
N GLN A 421 3.20 -0.27 16.97
CA GLN A 421 2.88 0.77 17.94
C GLN A 421 1.36 0.91 18.07
N ASN A 422 0.85 0.75 19.28
CA ASN A 422 -0.57 0.96 19.57
C ASN A 422 -0.97 2.41 19.30
N SER A 423 -2.17 2.58 18.75
CA SER A 423 -2.75 3.89 18.45
C SER A 423 -4.07 4.07 19.18
N VAL A 424 -4.26 5.24 19.76
CA VAL A 424 -5.58 5.61 20.33
C VAL A 424 -6.55 5.89 19.18
N LEU A 425 -7.80 5.51 19.34
CA LEU A 425 -8.86 5.73 18.34
C LEU A 425 -9.57 7.08 18.65
N PRO A 426 -9.23 8.17 17.98
CA PRO A 426 -9.99 9.41 18.05
C PRO A 426 -11.14 9.37 17.05
N ASP A 427 -11.89 10.47 16.95
CA ASP A 427 -12.85 10.68 15.88
C ASP A 427 -12.18 10.69 14.51
N PHE A 428 -12.71 9.92 13.57
CA PHE A 428 -12.31 9.89 12.15
C PHE A 428 -13.49 9.53 11.25
N GLY A 429 -13.30 9.73 9.95
CA GLY A 429 -14.38 9.65 8.98
C GLY A 429 -15.27 10.90 9.05
N ARG A 430 -16.34 10.91 8.28
CA ARG A 430 -17.27 12.04 8.19
C ARG A 430 -18.71 11.57 8.43
N GLU A 431 -19.55 12.41 9.00
CA GLU A 431 -21.00 12.23 8.95
C GLU A 431 -21.53 12.70 7.60
N GLY A 432 -22.48 11.99 7.02
CA GLY A 432 -23.07 12.33 5.74
C GLY A 432 -24.05 11.26 5.24
N GLU A 433 -24.61 11.49 4.07
CA GLU A 433 -25.48 10.55 3.39
C GLU A 433 -24.64 9.50 2.66
N ILE A 434 -25.08 8.25 2.70
CA ILE A 434 -24.47 7.14 1.96
C ILE A 434 -25.09 7.08 0.58
N GLU A 435 -24.23 6.93 -0.42
CA GLU A 435 -24.66 6.67 -1.78
C GLU A 435 -25.24 5.25 -1.95
N GLN A 436 -26.30 5.13 -2.74
CA GLN A 436 -26.95 3.84 -3.02
C GLN A 436 -26.13 2.95 -3.97
N ALA A 437 -24.99 3.44 -4.48
CA ALA A 437 -24.10 2.66 -5.33
C ALA A 437 -23.61 1.40 -4.61
N PRO A 438 -23.55 0.24 -5.28
CA PRO A 438 -22.98 -0.96 -4.70
C PRO A 438 -21.47 -0.81 -4.47
N PHE A 439 -20.90 -1.69 -3.65
CA PHE A 439 -19.45 -1.82 -3.59
C PHE A 439 -18.94 -2.43 -4.89
N ASP A 440 -17.92 -1.81 -5.47
CA ASP A 440 -17.25 -2.34 -6.65
C ASP A 440 -16.28 -3.46 -6.30
N ARG A 441 -15.92 -4.26 -7.31
CA ARG A 441 -14.84 -5.22 -7.22
C ARG A 441 -13.51 -4.50 -7.34
N GLY A 442 -12.73 -4.41 -6.25
CA GLY A 442 -11.47 -3.68 -6.26
C GLY A 442 -10.39 -4.33 -7.12
N ILE A 443 -10.02 -5.55 -6.78
CA ILE A 443 -9.08 -6.33 -7.58
C ILE A 443 -9.86 -7.12 -8.63
N LYS A 444 -9.64 -6.78 -9.90
CA LYS A 444 -10.30 -7.44 -11.04
C LYS A 444 -9.60 -8.72 -11.47
N ASP A 445 -8.30 -8.80 -11.26
CA ASP A 445 -7.47 -9.96 -11.56
C ASP A 445 -6.46 -10.17 -10.43
N PHE A 446 -6.33 -11.42 -9.94
CA PHE A 446 -5.46 -11.73 -8.81
C PHE A 446 -3.97 -11.50 -9.13
N TYR A 447 -3.54 -11.78 -10.36
CA TYR A 447 -2.14 -11.67 -10.76
C TYR A 447 -1.77 -10.30 -11.32
N MET A 448 -2.68 -9.61 -12.02
CA MET A 448 -2.38 -8.40 -12.79
C MET A 448 -2.49 -7.09 -11.98
N THR A 449 -1.99 -7.08 -10.75
CA THR A 449 -2.19 -5.96 -9.82
C THR A 449 -1.09 -4.90 -9.80
N ASP A 450 0.06 -5.20 -10.40
CA ASP A 450 1.22 -4.30 -10.38
C ASP A 450 2.11 -4.50 -11.63
N PRO A 451 3.04 -3.58 -11.94
CA PRO A 451 3.87 -3.68 -13.15
C PRO A 451 4.74 -4.92 -13.22
N ILE A 452 5.19 -5.46 -12.07
CA ILE A 452 6.02 -6.68 -12.03
C ILE A 452 5.17 -7.89 -12.39
N SER A 453 4.00 -8.03 -11.77
CA SER A 453 3.10 -9.13 -12.01
C SER A 453 2.50 -9.09 -13.43
N ARG A 454 2.23 -7.90 -13.98
CA ARG A 454 1.82 -7.76 -15.39
C ARG A 454 2.92 -8.10 -16.39
N ALA A 455 4.18 -7.96 -16.03
CA ALA A 455 5.33 -8.33 -16.86
C ALA A 455 5.68 -9.83 -16.77
N SER A 456 5.13 -10.55 -15.80
CA SER A 456 5.38 -11.99 -15.52
C SER A 456 4.65 -12.98 -16.49
#